data_6fa61d45a64232969f03402562c97510
#
_entry.id   6fa61d45a64232969f03402562c97510
#
_cell.length_a   1.000
_cell.length_b   1.000
_cell.length_c   1.000
_cell.angle_alpha   90.00
_cell.angle_beta   90.00
_cell.angle_gamma   90.00
#
_symmetry.space_group_name_H-M   'P 1'
#
loop_
_entity.id
_entity.type
_entity.pdbx_description
1 polymer ?
#
loop_
_entity_poly.entity_id
_entity_poly.type
_entity_poly.pdbx_seq_one_letter_code
_entity_poly.pdbx_strand_id
1 'polypeptide(L)'
;YEDVIYFDPSYTPRPMALNMLEYDARYPEQKTFVVNEMLSIFNKLFDMKTAGGPMFEQYFRNAVLLVLEDPESGSTLVDVSRVLADKAFRELKLSRCTNPIVVQFWREIAGKAGGEASLANIVPYITSKFDVFLSNDIMRPIVGQQKSSFQFREVMDNKKILLVNLSKGRLGDINA
;
A
#
# COMPACT_ATOMS: atom_id res chain seq x y z
N TYR A 1 -29.18 -3.78 14.45
CA TYR A 1 -28.01 -4.36 13.72
C TYR A 1 -27.12 -3.28 13.07
N GLU A 2 -27.47 -2.00 13.15
CA GLU A 2 -26.72 -0.89 12.53
C GLU A 2 -25.35 -0.66 13.19
N ASP A 3 -25.12 -1.20 14.38
CA ASP A 3 -23.88 -1.07 15.12
C ASP A 3 -22.89 -2.23 14.88
N VAL A 4 -23.26 -3.22 14.05
CA VAL A 4 -22.42 -4.38 13.75
C VAL A 4 -21.92 -4.32 12.32
N ILE A 5 -20.59 -4.34 12.16
CA ILE A 5 -19.93 -4.49 10.86
C ILE A 5 -19.36 -5.90 10.82
N TYR A 6 -19.71 -6.66 9.77
CA TYR A 6 -19.18 -8.00 9.52
C TYR A 6 -18.23 -7.94 8.32
N PHE A 7 -16.95 -8.14 8.55
CA PHE A 7 -15.93 -8.17 7.51
C PHE A 7 -15.50 -9.60 7.23
N ASP A 8 -15.82 -10.10 6.04
CA ASP A 8 -15.41 -11.41 5.55
C ASP A 8 -14.76 -11.25 4.17
N PRO A 9 -13.43 -11.25 4.08
CA PRO A 9 -12.72 -11.17 2.80
C PRO A 9 -13.08 -12.29 1.83
N SER A 10 -13.52 -13.44 2.30
CA SER A 10 -13.88 -14.57 1.45
C SER A 10 -15.24 -14.44 0.77
N TYR A 11 -16.03 -13.40 1.10
CA TYR A 11 -17.30 -13.09 0.45
C TYR A 11 -17.07 -12.29 -0.84
N THR A 12 -16.85 -13.00 -1.94
CA THR A 12 -16.48 -12.42 -3.24
C THR A 12 -17.56 -11.70 -4.03
N PRO A 13 -18.89 -11.98 -3.87
CA PRO A 13 -19.92 -11.32 -4.67
C PRO A 13 -19.98 -9.80 -4.47
N ARG A 14 -19.59 -9.31 -3.29
CA ARG A 14 -19.54 -7.89 -2.95
C ARG A 14 -18.40 -7.63 -1.97
N PRO A 15 -17.16 -7.55 -2.46
CA PRO A 15 -16.00 -7.39 -1.58
C PRO A 15 -16.04 -6.04 -0.87
N MET A 16 -15.85 -6.06 0.45
CA MET A 16 -15.66 -4.87 1.25
C MET A 16 -14.23 -4.36 1.05
N ALA A 17 -14.11 -3.07 0.85
CA ALA A 17 -12.81 -2.42 0.67
C ALA A 17 -12.05 -2.28 2.00
N LEU A 18 -10.73 -2.49 1.94
CA LEU A 18 -9.79 -2.13 2.98
C LEU A 18 -8.55 -1.51 2.33
N ASN A 19 -8.52 -0.18 2.23
CA ASN A 19 -7.38 0.53 1.70
C ASN A 19 -6.37 0.82 2.81
N MET A 20 -5.25 0.12 2.78
CA MET A 20 -4.19 0.26 3.78
C MET A 20 -3.43 1.58 3.69
N LEU A 21 -3.61 2.34 2.59
CA LEU A 21 -2.97 3.63 2.35
C LEU A 21 -3.91 4.82 2.60
N GLU A 22 -5.13 4.58 3.05
CA GLU A 22 -6.07 5.66 3.31
C GLU A 22 -5.64 6.47 4.54
N TYR A 23 -5.64 7.79 4.40
CA TYR A 23 -5.37 8.72 5.48
C TYR A 23 -6.26 9.96 5.36
N ASP A 24 -6.41 10.70 6.45
CA ASP A 24 -7.16 11.95 6.47
C ASP A 24 -6.27 13.12 6.00
N ALA A 25 -6.59 13.71 4.85
CA ALA A 25 -5.82 14.81 4.27
C ALA A 25 -5.70 16.04 5.18
N ARG A 26 -6.56 16.18 6.18
CA ARG A 26 -6.46 17.23 7.22
C ARG A 26 -5.26 17.04 8.14
N TYR A 27 -4.70 15.83 8.20
CA TYR A 27 -3.58 15.44 9.04
C TYR A 27 -2.45 14.83 8.20
N PRO A 28 -1.66 15.66 7.48
CA PRO A 28 -0.63 15.19 6.56
C PRO A 28 0.44 14.30 7.21
N GLU A 29 0.67 14.46 8.52
CA GLU A 29 1.58 13.63 9.30
C GLU A 29 1.19 12.15 9.34
N GLN A 30 -0.07 11.83 9.09
CA GLN A 30 -0.54 10.44 9.00
C GLN A 30 0.14 9.68 7.87
N LYS A 31 0.63 10.34 6.82
CA LYS A 31 1.40 9.69 5.75
C LYS A 31 2.62 8.94 6.31
N THR A 32 3.35 9.56 7.24
CA THR A 32 4.50 8.90 7.89
C THR A 32 4.08 7.67 8.68
N PHE A 33 2.96 7.76 9.39
CA PHE A 33 2.41 6.62 10.12
C PHE A 33 2.03 5.48 9.18
N VAL A 34 1.29 5.76 8.11
CA VAL A 34 0.90 4.77 7.09
C VAL A 34 2.12 4.06 6.51
N VAL A 35 3.16 4.81 6.13
CA VAL A 35 4.40 4.22 5.58
C VAL A 35 5.07 3.29 6.58
N ASN A 36 5.16 3.69 7.85
CA ASN A 36 5.80 2.89 8.90
C ASN A 36 5.01 1.60 9.19
N GLU A 37 3.67 1.69 9.23
CA GLU A 37 2.82 0.52 9.41
C GLU A 37 2.94 -0.45 8.23
N MET A 38 2.94 0.06 7.00
CA MET A 38 3.16 -0.76 5.81
C MET A 38 4.50 -1.49 5.85
N LEU A 39 5.59 -0.79 6.18
CA LEU A 39 6.91 -1.41 6.37
C LEU A 39 6.90 -2.46 7.47
N SER A 40 6.21 -2.19 8.58
CA SER A 40 6.07 -3.16 9.68
C SER A 40 5.36 -4.44 9.25
N ILE A 41 4.27 -4.31 8.49
CA ILE A 41 3.51 -5.43 7.94
C ILE A 41 4.40 -6.26 7.00
N PHE A 42 5.08 -5.62 6.04
CA PHE A 42 5.95 -6.32 5.10
C PHE A 42 7.14 -6.98 5.79
N ASN A 43 7.71 -6.33 6.82
CA ASN A 43 8.77 -6.93 7.64
C ASN A 43 8.30 -8.20 8.35
N LYS A 44 7.08 -8.21 8.88
CA LYS A 44 6.52 -9.40 9.54
C LYS A 44 6.22 -10.53 8.56
N LEU A 45 5.68 -10.19 7.39
CA LEU A 45 5.26 -11.19 6.40
C LEU A 45 6.44 -11.83 5.65
N PHE A 46 7.50 -11.06 5.37
CA PHE A 46 8.57 -11.47 4.46
C PHE A 46 9.97 -11.42 5.07
N ASP A 47 10.10 -11.19 6.38
CA ASP A 47 11.39 -11.01 7.06
C ASP A 47 12.33 -10.03 6.32
N MET A 48 11.81 -8.86 5.96
CA MET A 48 12.51 -7.90 5.12
C MET A 48 13.76 -7.30 5.77
N LYS A 49 13.88 -7.41 7.10
CA LYS A 49 15.12 -7.02 7.80
C LYS A 49 16.31 -7.87 7.38
N THR A 50 16.07 -9.16 7.16
CA THR A 50 17.11 -10.09 6.72
C THR A 50 17.25 -10.12 5.20
N ALA A 51 16.14 -10.14 4.48
CA ALA A 51 16.10 -10.32 3.04
C ALA A 51 16.16 -9.00 2.25
N GLY A 52 15.58 -7.90 2.76
CA GLY A 52 15.37 -6.66 2.00
C GLY A 52 16.50 -5.64 2.10
N GLY A 53 17.03 -5.47 3.31
CA GLY A 53 18.04 -4.47 3.59
C GLY A 53 17.59 -3.01 3.41
N PRO A 54 18.53 -2.04 3.63
CA PRO A 54 18.19 -0.61 3.58
C PRO A 54 17.70 -0.11 2.22
N MET A 55 18.15 -0.74 1.13
CA MET A 55 17.76 -0.34 -0.22
C MET A 55 16.28 -0.66 -0.49
N PHE A 56 15.81 -1.85 -0.09
CA PHE A 56 14.39 -2.18 -0.17
C PHE A 56 13.56 -1.16 0.59
N GLU A 57 13.91 -0.89 1.84
CA GLU A 57 13.18 0.06 2.68
C GLU A 57 13.14 1.46 2.06
N GLN A 58 14.24 1.92 1.50
CA GLN A 58 14.32 3.24 0.87
C GLN A 58 13.40 3.36 -0.35
N TYR A 59 13.45 2.39 -1.26
CA TYR A 59 12.60 2.40 -2.45
C TYR A 59 11.13 2.20 -2.11
N PHE A 60 10.82 1.28 -1.22
CA PHE A 60 9.47 1.05 -0.74
C PHE A 60 8.87 2.30 -0.11
N ARG A 61 9.58 2.91 0.85
CA ARG A 61 9.17 4.14 1.54
C ARG A 61 8.87 5.27 0.55
N ASN A 62 9.76 5.52 -0.39
CA ASN A 62 9.58 6.58 -1.36
C ASN A 62 8.50 6.28 -2.41
N ALA A 63 8.26 5.02 -2.74
CA ALA A 63 7.13 4.63 -3.59
C ALA A 63 5.78 4.87 -2.90
N VAL A 64 5.64 4.45 -1.64
CA VAL A 64 4.42 4.68 -0.86
C VAL A 64 4.19 6.18 -0.65
N LEU A 65 5.22 6.94 -0.24
CA LEU A 65 5.10 8.39 -0.06
C LEU A 65 4.67 9.09 -1.35
N LEU A 66 5.27 8.73 -2.50
CA LEU A 66 4.91 9.33 -3.79
C LEU A 66 3.44 9.08 -4.15
N VAL A 67 2.93 7.89 -3.85
CA VAL A 67 1.51 7.57 -4.05
C VAL A 67 0.61 8.41 -3.13
N LEU A 68 1.01 8.58 -1.87
CA LEU A 68 0.25 9.34 -0.86
C LEU A 68 0.25 10.85 -1.09
N GLU A 69 1.20 11.40 -1.87
CA GLU A 69 1.25 12.85 -2.16
C GLU A 69 0.10 13.33 -3.08
N ASP A 70 -0.44 12.43 -3.92
CA ASP A 70 -1.58 12.73 -4.79
C ASP A 70 -2.60 11.56 -4.75
N PRO A 71 -3.43 11.47 -3.69
CA PRO A 71 -4.39 10.38 -3.56
C PRO A 71 -5.42 10.32 -4.68
N GLU A 72 -5.74 11.45 -5.29
CA GLU A 72 -6.79 11.54 -6.31
C GLU A 72 -6.46 10.76 -7.59
N SER A 73 -5.18 10.66 -7.95
CA SER A 73 -4.75 9.88 -9.13
C SER A 73 -4.50 8.40 -8.85
N GLY A 74 -4.90 7.91 -7.69
CA GLY A 74 -4.73 6.54 -7.23
C GLY A 74 -3.87 6.46 -5.96
N SER A 75 -4.37 5.82 -4.92
CA SER A 75 -3.69 5.68 -3.62
C SER A 75 -4.02 4.35 -2.98
N THR A 76 -3.65 3.27 -3.68
CA THR A 76 -3.83 1.88 -3.24
C THR A 76 -2.54 1.09 -3.37
N LEU A 77 -2.51 -0.14 -2.88
CA LEU A 77 -1.35 -1.04 -3.10
C LEU A 77 -1.06 -1.29 -4.58
N VAL A 78 -2.10 -1.28 -5.44
CA VAL A 78 -1.95 -1.38 -6.89
C VAL A 78 -1.11 -0.21 -7.42
N ASP A 79 -1.38 1.00 -6.92
CA ASP A 79 -0.69 2.22 -7.37
C ASP A 79 0.76 2.27 -6.89
N VAL A 80 1.09 1.71 -5.73
CA VAL A 80 2.48 1.56 -5.27
C VAL A 80 3.27 0.64 -6.21
N SER A 81 2.71 -0.50 -6.57
CA SER A 81 3.32 -1.39 -7.55
C SER A 81 3.48 -0.69 -8.90
N ARG A 82 2.48 0.06 -9.33
CA ARG A 82 2.48 0.80 -10.58
C ARG A 82 3.53 1.92 -10.62
N VAL A 83 3.70 2.69 -9.57
CA VAL A 83 4.75 3.73 -9.47
C VAL A 83 6.14 3.13 -9.69
N LEU A 84 6.38 1.92 -9.20
CA LEU A 84 7.65 1.23 -9.38
C LEU A 84 7.88 0.75 -10.83
N ALA A 85 6.84 0.23 -11.47
CA ALA A 85 6.94 -0.43 -12.76
C ALA A 85 6.63 0.47 -13.98
N ASP A 86 5.72 1.45 -13.83
CA ASP A 86 5.24 2.32 -14.90
C ASP A 86 5.86 3.72 -14.80
N LYS A 87 6.79 4.02 -15.72
CA LYS A 87 7.47 5.31 -15.77
C LYS A 87 6.50 6.48 -16.00
N ALA A 88 5.51 6.32 -16.87
CA ALA A 88 4.58 7.40 -17.19
C ALA A 88 3.71 7.73 -15.96
N PHE A 89 3.23 6.73 -15.25
CA PHE A 89 2.48 6.92 -14.02
C PHE A 89 3.35 7.54 -12.90
N ARG A 90 4.59 7.10 -12.78
CA ARG A 90 5.56 7.69 -11.84
C ARG A 90 5.81 9.18 -12.14
N GLU A 91 6.00 9.55 -13.40
CA GLU A 91 6.18 10.94 -13.81
C GLU A 91 4.93 11.80 -13.55
N LEU A 92 3.74 11.25 -13.77
CA LEU A 92 2.48 11.91 -13.41
C LEU A 92 2.44 12.22 -11.91
N LYS A 93 2.72 11.24 -11.07
CA LYS A 93 2.77 11.41 -9.62
C LYS A 93 3.83 12.44 -9.20
N LEU A 94 5.03 12.38 -9.78
CA LEU A 94 6.11 13.33 -9.50
C LEU A 94 5.75 14.76 -9.90
N SER A 95 5.00 14.97 -10.99
CA SER A 95 4.56 16.29 -11.41
C SER A 95 3.61 16.96 -10.41
N ARG A 96 2.96 16.19 -9.57
CA ARG A 96 2.00 16.63 -8.54
C ARG A 96 2.56 16.56 -7.12
N CYS A 97 3.72 15.95 -6.95
CA CYS A 97 4.36 15.77 -5.65
C CYS A 97 4.97 17.09 -5.16
N THR A 98 4.56 17.52 -3.97
CA THR A 98 5.09 18.72 -3.31
C THR A 98 6.17 18.43 -2.28
N ASN A 99 6.40 17.16 -1.93
CA ASN A 99 7.41 16.75 -0.96
C ASN A 99 8.80 16.75 -1.63
N PRO A 100 9.71 17.68 -1.25
CA PRO A 100 11.00 17.82 -1.92
C PRO A 100 11.91 16.60 -1.72
N ILE A 101 11.80 15.91 -0.59
CA ILE A 101 12.62 14.71 -0.31
C ILE A 101 12.24 13.56 -1.23
N VAL A 102 10.92 13.37 -1.45
CA VAL A 102 10.42 12.33 -2.38
C VAL A 102 10.84 12.66 -3.82
N VAL A 103 10.69 13.93 -4.23
CA VAL A 103 11.11 14.39 -5.57
C VAL A 103 12.62 14.18 -5.75
N GLN A 104 13.43 14.59 -4.76
CA GLN A 104 14.88 14.40 -4.79
C GLN A 104 15.26 12.93 -4.92
N PHE A 105 14.65 12.05 -4.14
CA PHE A 105 14.90 10.62 -4.24
C PHE A 105 14.69 10.11 -5.67
N TRP A 106 13.55 10.39 -6.26
CA TRP A 106 13.21 9.86 -7.58
C TRP A 106 14.02 10.50 -8.72
N ARG A 107 14.35 11.80 -8.62
CA ARG A 107 15.09 12.52 -9.65
C ARG A 107 16.61 12.31 -9.55
N GLU A 108 17.14 12.26 -8.34
CA GLU A 108 18.59 12.29 -8.13
C GLU A 108 19.19 10.97 -7.68
N ILE A 109 18.48 10.20 -6.86
CA ILE A 109 18.98 8.92 -6.36
C ILE A 109 18.58 7.79 -7.29
N ALA A 110 17.28 7.55 -7.45
CA ALA A 110 16.79 6.49 -8.30
C ALA A 110 17.08 6.71 -9.79
N GLY A 111 17.05 7.98 -10.24
CA GLY A 111 17.31 8.34 -11.64
C GLY A 111 18.78 8.37 -12.04
N LYS A 112 19.70 8.68 -11.12
CA LYS A 112 21.15 8.82 -11.44
C LYS A 112 22.00 7.57 -11.17
N ALA A 113 21.65 6.76 -10.21
CA ALA A 113 22.41 5.56 -9.82
C ALA A 113 22.32 4.38 -10.80
N GLY A 114 22.36 4.66 -12.11
CA GLY A 114 22.12 3.70 -13.18
C GLY A 114 20.76 3.87 -13.84
N GLY A 115 19.98 4.85 -13.41
CA GLY A 115 18.68 5.22 -13.98
C GLY A 115 17.67 4.07 -14.01
N GLU A 116 16.94 3.93 -15.10
CA GLU A 116 15.94 2.87 -15.30
C GLU A 116 16.56 1.45 -15.23
N ALA A 117 17.85 1.28 -15.53
CA ALA A 117 18.53 -0.01 -15.42
C ALA A 117 18.71 -0.45 -13.95
N SER A 118 18.95 0.50 -13.05
CA SER A 118 19.01 0.20 -11.61
C SER A 118 17.63 -0.12 -11.05
N LEU A 119 16.60 0.61 -11.48
CA LEU A 119 15.21 0.31 -11.13
C LEU A 119 14.80 -1.07 -11.65
N ALA A 120 15.18 -1.46 -12.87
CA ALA A 120 14.88 -2.76 -13.44
C ALA A 120 15.38 -3.94 -12.59
N ASN A 121 16.44 -3.74 -11.80
CA ASN A 121 16.96 -4.77 -10.91
C ASN A 121 16.23 -4.85 -9.57
N ILE A 122 15.82 -3.72 -9.01
CA ILE A 122 15.20 -3.68 -7.67
C ILE A 122 13.67 -3.81 -7.72
N VAL A 123 13.04 -3.30 -8.77
CA VAL A 123 11.58 -3.30 -8.91
C VAL A 123 10.97 -4.69 -8.85
N PRO A 124 11.45 -5.72 -9.59
CA PRO A 124 10.89 -7.07 -9.50
C PRO A 124 10.98 -7.65 -8.09
N TYR A 125 12.05 -7.33 -7.37
CA TYR A 125 12.24 -7.77 -6.00
C TYR A 125 11.19 -7.17 -5.04
N ILE A 126 10.86 -5.89 -5.22
CA ILE A 126 9.85 -5.21 -4.41
C ILE A 126 8.45 -5.64 -4.83
N THR A 127 8.14 -5.61 -6.13
CA THR A 127 6.80 -5.92 -6.64
C THR A 127 6.39 -7.36 -6.36
N SER A 128 7.34 -8.31 -6.34
CA SER A 128 7.06 -9.70 -5.96
C SER A 128 6.41 -9.84 -4.58
N LYS A 129 6.63 -8.89 -3.67
CA LYS A 129 6.01 -8.88 -2.34
C LYS A 129 4.56 -8.38 -2.38
N PHE A 130 4.26 -7.49 -3.32
CA PHE A 130 2.88 -7.05 -3.56
C PHE A 130 2.06 -8.09 -4.33
N ASP A 131 2.69 -8.87 -5.19
CA ASP A 131 2.03 -9.87 -6.04
C ASP A 131 1.27 -10.92 -5.22
N VAL A 132 1.70 -11.20 -4.00
CA VAL A 132 0.99 -12.09 -3.08
C VAL A 132 -0.46 -11.62 -2.84
N PHE A 133 -0.67 -10.32 -2.79
CA PHE A 133 -1.99 -9.71 -2.60
C PHE A 133 -2.65 -9.39 -3.94
N LEU A 134 -1.89 -8.84 -4.90
CA LEU A 134 -2.42 -8.29 -6.15
C LEU A 134 -2.74 -9.36 -7.19
N SER A 135 -2.07 -10.51 -7.16
CA SER A 135 -2.39 -11.67 -8.02
C SER A 135 -3.54 -12.51 -7.46
N ASN A 136 -3.92 -12.30 -6.20
CA ASN A 136 -5.01 -13.03 -5.55
C ASN A 136 -6.35 -12.38 -5.90
N ASP A 137 -7.23 -13.14 -6.56
CA ASP A 137 -8.54 -12.65 -7.03
C ASP A 137 -9.51 -12.28 -5.91
N ILE A 138 -9.27 -12.78 -4.69
CA ILE A 138 -10.04 -12.40 -3.50
C ILE A 138 -9.50 -11.10 -2.89
N MET A 139 -8.17 -11.01 -2.76
CA MET A 139 -7.52 -9.87 -2.07
C MET A 139 -7.46 -8.61 -2.91
N ARG A 140 -7.15 -8.75 -4.21
CA ARG A 140 -7.02 -7.58 -5.11
C ARG A 140 -8.23 -6.64 -5.09
N PRO A 141 -9.48 -7.08 -5.19
CA PRO A 141 -10.63 -6.19 -5.11
C PRO A 141 -10.87 -5.58 -3.72
N ILE A 142 -10.28 -6.14 -2.67
CA ILE A 142 -10.35 -5.59 -1.31
C ILE A 142 -9.34 -4.45 -1.14
N VAL A 143 -8.07 -4.69 -1.46
CA VAL A 143 -6.96 -3.73 -1.24
C VAL A 143 -6.78 -2.73 -2.37
N GLY A 144 -7.43 -2.94 -3.51
CA GLY A 144 -7.36 -2.08 -4.69
C GLY A 144 -8.44 -0.99 -4.77
N GLN A 145 -9.34 -0.90 -3.80
CA GLN A 145 -10.34 0.17 -3.75
C GLN A 145 -9.82 1.39 -3.02
N GLN A 146 -10.10 2.59 -3.54
CA GLN A 146 -9.60 3.87 -3.02
C GLN A 146 -10.12 4.19 -1.60
N LYS A 147 -11.37 3.85 -1.32
CA LYS A 147 -12.00 4.12 -0.02
C LYS A 147 -12.34 2.82 0.67
N SER A 148 -11.97 2.71 1.93
CA SER A 148 -12.34 1.61 2.80
C SER A 148 -13.84 1.61 3.07
N SER A 149 -14.43 0.43 3.20
CA SER A 149 -15.85 0.26 3.54
C SER A 149 -16.16 0.65 4.98
N PHE A 150 -15.15 0.71 5.84
CA PHE A 150 -15.22 1.17 7.22
C PHE A 150 -13.85 1.72 7.65
N GLN A 151 -13.87 2.60 8.65
CA GLN A 151 -12.67 3.14 9.29
C GLN A 151 -12.56 2.60 10.72
N PHE A 152 -11.42 2.00 11.08
CA PHE A 152 -11.22 1.47 12.44
C PHE A 152 -11.44 2.53 13.52
N ARG A 153 -11.00 3.76 13.27
CA ARG A 153 -11.22 4.88 14.18
C ARG A 153 -12.70 5.15 14.42
N GLU A 154 -13.48 5.21 13.35
CA GLU A 154 -14.93 5.44 13.43
C GLU A 154 -15.66 4.29 14.14
N VAL A 155 -15.21 3.05 13.93
CA VAL A 155 -15.75 1.87 14.64
C VAL A 155 -15.56 2.04 16.14
N MET A 156 -14.37 2.45 16.58
CA MET A 156 -14.06 2.66 18.01
C MET A 156 -14.79 3.87 18.57
N ASP A 157 -14.72 5.02 17.91
CA ASP A 157 -15.29 6.27 18.40
C ASP A 157 -16.82 6.20 18.50
N ASN A 158 -17.48 5.48 17.56
CA ASN A 158 -18.93 5.26 17.56
C ASN A 158 -19.37 4.01 18.34
N LYS A 159 -18.43 3.34 19.06
CA LYS A 159 -18.71 2.14 19.87
C LYS A 159 -19.38 1.00 19.08
N LYS A 160 -19.03 0.85 17.80
CA LYS A 160 -19.56 -0.21 16.95
C LYS A 160 -18.83 -1.53 17.19
N ILE A 161 -19.46 -2.63 16.79
CA ILE A 161 -18.91 -3.97 16.87
C ILE A 161 -18.37 -4.34 15.48
N LEU A 162 -17.07 -4.66 15.39
CA LEU A 162 -16.46 -5.19 14.18
C LEU A 162 -16.20 -6.70 14.37
N LEU A 163 -16.92 -7.51 13.59
CA LEU A 163 -16.70 -8.95 13.50
C LEU A 163 -15.86 -9.23 12.26
N VAL A 164 -14.72 -9.89 12.44
CA VAL A 164 -13.77 -10.21 11.35
C VAL A 164 -13.66 -11.72 11.20
N ASN A 165 -13.98 -12.23 10.02
CA ASN A 165 -13.85 -13.64 9.68
C ASN A 165 -12.70 -13.87 8.70
N LEU A 166 -11.53 -14.28 9.19
CA LEU A 166 -10.34 -14.54 8.38
C LEU A 166 -10.21 -16.04 8.11
N SER A 167 -10.87 -16.52 7.06
CA SER A 167 -10.83 -17.93 6.66
C SER A 167 -9.49 -18.29 6.01
N LYS A 168 -8.54 -18.81 6.76
CA LYS A 168 -7.22 -19.24 6.25
C LYS A 168 -7.32 -20.24 5.11
N GLY A 169 -8.30 -21.14 5.15
CA GLY A 169 -8.51 -22.14 4.10
C GLY A 169 -8.87 -21.55 2.73
N ARG A 170 -9.46 -20.34 2.70
CA ARG A 170 -9.80 -19.63 1.46
C ARG A 170 -8.80 -18.55 1.09
N LEU A 171 -8.23 -17.86 2.06
CA LEU A 171 -7.34 -16.72 1.87
C LEU A 171 -5.86 -17.14 1.76
N GLY A 172 -5.48 -18.27 2.37
CA GLY A 172 -4.10 -18.63 2.63
C GLY A 172 -3.54 -17.91 3.86
N ASP A 173 -2.45 -18.44 4.43
CA ASP A 173 -1.88 -17.93 5.68
C ASP A 173 -1.38 -16.47 5.58
N ILE A 174 -0.88 -16.05 4.43
CA ILE A 174 -0.33 -14.70 4.23
C ILE A 174 -1.45 -13.65 4.11
N ASN A 175 -2.60 -14.01 3.55
CA ASN A 175 -3.71 -13.11 3.30
C ASN A 175 -4.75 -13.08 4.44
N ALA A 176 -4.68 -13.97 5.36
CA ALA A 176 -5.53 -14.03 6.54
C ALA A 176 -4.86 -13.40 7.75
#